data_90cc46b630f500d9a7050118dbe4f45e
#
_entry.id   90cc46b630f500d9a7050118dbe4f45e
#
_cell.length_a   1.000
_cell.length_b   1.000
_cell.length_c   1.000
_cell.angle_alpha   90.00
_cell.angle_beta   90.00
_cell.angle_gamma   90.00
#
_symmetry.space_group_name_H-M   'P 1'
#
loop_
_entity.id
_entity.type
_entity.pdbx_description
1 polymer ?
#
loop_
_entity_poly.entity_id
_entity_poly.type
_entity_poly.pdbx_seq_one_letter_code
_entity_poly.pdbx_strand_id
1 'polypeptide(L)'
;ILTMRYFRKKFAAFPVYEWLEIGILLCLTGGFLDAYTYVTRGGVFANAQTGNLILLAIGLAGGNGLAALRYLVPVLLFFAGVFLSELFLRLGRKTRSDFRGHGVVLISEICVLVAVGFLPASVPDMLVNALVSFAAAVQFDNFRRLEGKPFATAFCTGNLRAATEHVFRGAVEKEKDAWRTACKYLVVILAFLAGVVAGYFASYALGGYAALLAAAVLLIVLALILSGYAVRKRRIRIHRLTADDVPAAQALIWESFSRFVAPAFDAEGVENFRRFLYDVSLSEEHEFYGVFAGGMLKAALVAKKDGTHIAAFFTKNGEQRRGYGGRLMRWYLANAGADEVTVHASPSGAPAYARLGFTATDGETRRDGMVFVPMQYKKSNQKENEYGK
;
A
#
# COMPACT_ATOMS: atom_id res chain seq x y z
N ILE A 1 -14.62 -21.91 -11.08
CA ILE A 1 -15.40 -20.65 -11.29
C ILE A 1 -15.58 -19.90 -9.95
N LEU A 2 -15.95 -20.57 -8.84
CA LEU A 2 -16.10 -19.95 -7.50
C LEU A 2 -14.78 -19.35 -6.97
N THR A 3 -13.67 -20.07 -7.12
CA THR A 3 -12.33 -19.63 -6.70
C THR A 3 -11.88 -18.37 -7.45
N MET A 4 -12.14 -18.31 -8.76
CA MET A 4 -11.85 -17.10 -9.56
C MET A 4 -12.70 -15.88 -9.16
N ARG A 5 -13.96 -16.06 -8.79
CA ARG A 5 -14.84 -14.99 -8.28
C ARG A 5 -14.37 -14.48 -6.91
N TYR A 6 -13.92 -15.37 -6.02
CA TYR A 6 -13.37 -15.02 -4.71
C TYR A 6 -12.11 -14.14 -4.85
N PHE A 7 -11.12 -14.60 -5.60
CA PHE A 7 -9.90 -13.82 -5.88
C PHE A 7 -10.23 -12.48 -6.56
N ARG A 8 -11.21 -12.45 -7.45
CA ARG A 8 -11.64 -11.25 -8.16
C ARG A 8 -12.21 -10.17 -7.23
N LYS A 9 -13.02 -10.55 -6.22
CA LYS A 9 -13.55 -9.64 -5.18
C LYS A 9 -12.43 -9.18 -4.25
N LYS A 10 -11.54 -10.07 -3.84
CA LYS A 10 -10.45 -9.78 -2.91
C LYS A 10 -9.42 -8.81 -3.52
N PHE A 11 -9.04 -8.99 -4.79
CA PHE A 11 -8.20 -8.04 -5.53
C PHE A 11 -8.82 -6.65 -5.69
N ALA A 12 -10.15 -6.55 -5.68
CA ALA A 12 -10.83 -5.26 -5.75
C ALA A 12 -10.85 -4.53 -4.40
N ALA A 13 -10.94 -5.26 -3.29
CA ALA A 13 -11.11 -4.70 -1.97
C ALA A 13 -9.79 -4.26 -1.31
N PHE A 14 -8.73 -5.10 -1.39
CA PHE A 14 -7.48 -4.87 -0.66
C PHE A 14 -6.25 -5.11 -1.54
N PRO A 15 -5.14 -4.40 -1.30
CA PRO A 15 -3.86 -4.74 -1.92
C PRO A 15 -3.38 -6.12 -1.43
N VAL A 16 -2.61 -6.82 -2.26
CA VAL A 16 -2.17 -8.21 -1.96
C VAL A 16 -1.37 -8.30 -0.66
N TYR A 17 -0.54 -7.32 -0.36
CA TYR A 17 0.26 -7.27 0.86
C TYR A 17 -0.57 -7.11 2.15
N GLU A 18 -1.88 -6.79 2.05
CA GLU A 18 -2.81 -6.77 3.19
C GLU A 18 -3.68 -8.05 3.27
N TRP A 19 -3.47 -9.04 2.43
CA TRP A 19 -4.29 -10.25 2.42
C TRP A 19 -4.01 -11.13 3.64
N LEU A 20 -5.05 -11.84 4.09
CA LEU A 20 -4.96 -12.76 5.22
C LEU A 20 -3.86 -13.82 5.02
N GLU A 21 -3.72 -14.37 3.82
CA GLU A 21 -2.72 -15.36 3.48
C GLU A 21 -1.29 -14.82 3.64
N ILE A 22 -1.06 -13.56 3.28
CA ILE A 22 0.21 -12.87 3.50
C ILE A 22 0.44 -12.69 5.01
N GLY A 23 -0.58 -12.22 5.74
CA GLY A 23 -0.51 -12.10 7.19
C GLY A 23 -0.19 -13.42 7.90
N ILE A 24 -0.79 -14.54 7.48
CA ILE A 24 -0.51 -15.88 8.00
C ILE A 24 0.96 -16.25 7.79
N LEU A 25 1.49 -16.10 6.57
CA LEU A 25 2.88 -16.46 6.26
C LEU A 25 3.88 -15.57 7.00
N LEU A 26 3.61 -14.27 7.14
CA LEU A 26 4.45 -13.35 7.90
C LEU A 26 4.44 -13.66 9.39
N CYS A 27 3.27 -13.96 9.99
CA CYS A 27 3.19 -14.38 11.39
C CYS A 27 3.90 -15.71 11.64
N LEU A 28 3.75 -16.67 10.73
CA LEU A 28 4.47 -17.95 10.80
C LEU A 28 5.98 -17.72 10.78
N THR A 29 6.47 -16.86 9.89
CA THR A 29 7.90 -16.48 9.82
C THR A 29 8.34 -15.77 11.09
N GLY A 30 7.53 -14.85 11.64
CA GLY A 30 7.84 -14.15 12.89
C GLY A 30 8.02 -15.10 14.07
N GLY A 31 7.08 -16.02 14.27
CA GLY A 31 7.19 -17.04 15.31
C GLY A 31 8.36 -18.01 15.09
N PHE A 32 8.61 -18.39 13.85
CA PHE A 32 9.75 -19.23 13.48
C PHE A 32 11.08 -18.57 13.85
N LEU A 33 11.26 -17.29 13.52
CA LEU A 33 12.49 -16.55 13.82
C LEU A 33 12.69 -16.32 15.33
N ASP A 34 11.63 -16.10 16.10
CA ASP A 34 11.72 -16.03 17.56
C ASP A 34 12.19 -17.34 18.17
N ALA A 35 11.67 -18.48 17.71
CA ALA A 35 12.13 -19.80 18.16
C ALA A 35 13.56 -20.08 17.69
N TYR A 36 13.89 -19.75 16.43
CA TYR A 36 15.23 -19.92 15.87
C TYR A 36 16.29 -19.17 16.70
N THR A 37 16.09 -17.88 16.92
CA THR A 37 17.07 -17.07 17.69
C THR A 37 17.12 -17.48 19.15
N TYR A 38 16.00 -17.85 19.76
CA TYR A 38 15.97 -18.32 21.14
C TYR A 38 16.73 -19.63 21.31
N VAL A 39 16.55 -20.60 20.43
CA VAL A 39 17.16 -21.94 20.52
C VAL A 39 18.63 -21.94 20.10
N THR A 40 18.99 -21.20 19.03
CA THR A 40 20.33 -21.30 18.41
C THR A 40 21.24 -20.13 18.73
N ARG A 41 20.72 -19.01 19.26
CA ARG A 41 21.45 -17.73 19.40
C ARG A 41 21.33 -17.12 20.81
N GLY A 42 21.49 -17.95 21.83
CA GLY A 42 21.68 -17.49 23.20
C GLY A 42 20.43 -17.05 23.97
N GLY A 43 19.22 -17.54 23.61
CA GLY A 43 17.98 -17.29 24.36
C GLY A 43 17.43 -15.87 24.18
N VAL A 44 17.56 -15.31 22.99
CA VAL A 44 17.13 -13.95 22.63
C VAL A 44 16.04 -14.04 21.57
N PHE A 45 15.02 -13.20 21.64
CA PHE A 45 13.95 -13.14 20.66
C PHE A 45 14.28 -12.15 19.52
N ALA A 46 14.03 -12.55 18.27
CA ALA A 46 14.20 -11.67 17.12
C ALA A 46 13.14 -10.56 17.07
N ASN A 47 11.87 -10.91 17.35
CA ASN A 47 10.72 -10.02 17.26
C ASN A 47 10.13 -9.63 18.61
N ALA A 48 10.07 -10.55 19.57
CA ALA A 48 9.40 -10.35 20.86
C ALA A 48 10.19 -9.43 21.80
N GLN A 49 10.32 -8.15 21.47
CA GLN A 49 11.13 -7.17 22.21
C GLN A 49 10.68 -6.99 23.66
N THR A 50 9.39 -7.15 23.96
CA THR A 50 8.90 -7.17 25.35
C THR A 50 9.55 -8.28 26.16
N GLY A 51 9.73 -9.46 25.56
CA GLY A 51 10.45 -10.58 26.18
C GLY A 51 11.92 -10.23 26.44
N ASN A 52 12.60 -9.63 25.45
CA ASN A 52 13.98 -9.16 25.62
C ASN A 52 14.12 -8.11 26.72
N LEU A 53 13.20 -7.15 26.82
CA LEU A 53 13.20 -6.13 27.89
C LEU A 53 13.00 -6.76 29.29
N ILE A 54 12.12 -7.76 29.41
CA ILE A 54 11.92 -8.50 30.66
C ILE A 54 13.21 -9.25 31.03
N LEU A 55 13.81 -9.98 30.11
CA LEU A 55 15.04 -10.74 30.33
C LEU A 55 16.23 -9.82 30.66
N LEU A 56 16.31 -8.64 30.01
CA LEU A 56 17.26 -7.58 30.37
C LEU A 56 17.09 -7.14 31.81
N ALA A 57 15.87 -6.78 32.22
CA ALA A 57 15.59 -6.30 33.57
C ALA A 57 15.90 -7.37 34.65
N ILE A 58 15.51 -8.63 34.41
CA ILE A 58 15.84 -9.76 35.31
C ILE A 58 17.35 -9.94 35.41
N GLY A 59 18.07 -9.90 34.28
CA GLY A 59 19.53 -10.04 34.26
C GLY A 59 20.26 -8.94 35.02
N LEU A 60 19.79 -7.70 34.88
CA LEU A 60 20.33 -6.54 35.62
C LEU A 60 20.05 -6.67 37.13
N ALA A 61 18.82 -7.02 37.51
CA ALA A 61 18.45 -7.21 38.93
C ALA A 61 19.21 -8.38 39.57
N GLY A 62 19.52 -9.43 38.81
CA GLY A 62 20.33 -10.57 39.25
C GLY A 62 21.84 -10.30 39.32
N GLY A 63 22.31 -9.06 39.10
CA GLY A 63 23.72 -8.69 39.17
C GLY A 63 24.56 -9.13 37.97
N ASN A 64 23.94 -9.63 36.90
CA ASN A 64 24.63 -10.13 35.68
C ASN A 64 24.53 -9.15 34.49
N GLY A 65 24.95 -7.89 34.74
CA GLY A 65 24.77 -6.77 33.84
C GLY A 65 25.38 -7.00 32.43
N LEU A 66 26.60 -7.56 32.35
CA LEU A 66 27.26 -7.84 31.07
C LEU A 66 26.49 -8.89 30.24
N ALA A 67 26.02 -9.97 30.87
CA ALA A 67 25.21 -10.97 30.18
C ALA A 67 23.82 -10.45 29.78
N ALA A 68 23.29 -9.46 30.51
CA ALA A 68 22.01 -8.82 30.18
C ALA A 68 22.08 -7.95 28.94
N LEU A 69 23.25 -7.42 28.57
CA LEU A 69 23.44 -6.60 27.35
C LEU A 69 23.06 -7.33 26.05
N ARG A 70 23.13 -8.65 26.05
CA ARG A 70 22.69 -9.45 24.87
C ARG A 70 21.21 -9.25 24.52
N TYR A 71 20.39 -8.89 25.50
CA TYR A 71 18.96 -8.60 25.29
C TYR A 71 18.71 -7.15 24.86
N LEU A 72 19.61 -6.22 25.22
CA LEU A 72 19.49 -4.81 24.85
C LEU A 72 19.78 -4.57 23.36
N VAL A 73 20.79 -5.23 22.82
CA VAL A 73 21.23 -5.01 21.44
C VAL A 73 20.10 -5.27 20.43
N PRO A 74 19.36 -6.39 20.45
CA PRO A 74 18.21 -6.61 19.55
C PRO A 74 17.13 -5.52 19.68
N VAL A 75 16.86 -5.02 20.90
CA VAL A 75 15.90 -3.94 21.15
C VAL A 75 16.34 -2.65 20.44
N LEU A 76 17.62 -2.28 20.58
CA LEU A 76 18.17 -1.08 19.91
C LEU A 76 18.16 -1.22 18.39
N LEU A 77 18.49 -2.40 17.85
CA LEU A 77 18.50 -2.64 16.42
C LEU A 77 17.07 -2.72 15.86
N PHE A 78 16.12 -3.22 16.63
CA PHE A 78 14.70 -3.15 16.28
C PHE A 78 14.23 -1.69 16.21
N PHE A 79 14.55 -0.88 17.22
CA PHE A 79 14.26 0.55 17.19
C PHE A 79 14.89 1.23 15.95
N ALA A 80 16.17 0.98 15.66
CA ALA A 80 16.86 1.52 14.48
C ALA A 80 16.20 1.07 13.18
N GLY A 81 15.76 -0.19 13.08
CA GLY A 81 15.06 -0.73 11.92
C GLY A 81 13.74 -0.01 11.64
N VAL A 82 12.90 0.19 12.67
CA VAL A 82 11.65 0.97 12.54
C VAL A 82 11.95 2.41 12.16
N PHE A 83 12.94 3.05 12.82
CA PHE A 83 13.30 4.44 12.56
C PHE A 83 13.77 4.65 11.10
N LEU A 84 14.66 3.78 10.62
CA LEU A 84 15.14 3.84 9.25
C LEU A 84 14.04 3.53 8.23
N SER A 85 13.17 2.57 8.51
CA SER A 85 12.00 2.27 7.69
C SER A 85 11.10 3.49 7.52
N GLU A 86 10.76 4.18 8.61
CA GLU A 86 9.96 5.41 8.55
C GLU A 86 10.68 6.54 7.81
N LEU A 87 11.99 6.67 8.00
CA LEU A 87 12.79 7.66 7.27
C LEU A 87 12.75 7.40 5.76
N PHE A 88 12.98 6.14 5.32
CA PHE A 88 12.88 5.75 3.91
C PHE A 88 11.48 5.95 3.35
N LEU A 89 10.43 5.63 4.11
CA LEU A 89 9.03 5.89 3.70
C LEU A 89 8.78 7.39 3.49
N ARG A 90 9.34 8.26 4.33
CA ARG A 90 9.20 9.73 4.19
C ARG A 90 10.00 10.26 2.99
N LEU A 91 11.22 9.84 2.82
CA LEU A 91 12.08 10.23 1.69
C LEU A 91 11.54 9.67 0.36
N GLY A 92 11.06 8.43 0.36
CA GLY A 92 10.49 7.74 -0.79
C GLY A 92 9.08 8.21 -1.19
N ARG A 93 8.42 9.08 -0.42
CA ARG A 93 7.09 9.65 -0.81
C ARG A 93 7.11 10.40 -2.15
N LYS A 94 8.28 10.77 -2.66
CA LYS A 94 8.47 11.29 -4.02
C LYS A 94 8.50 10.19 -5.09
N THR A 95 8.77 8.93 -4.75
CA THR A 95 8.89 7.80 -5.68
C THR A 95 7.74 6.81 -5.46
N ARG A 96 6.85 6.83 -6.30
CA ARG A 96 5.50 6.37 -6.56
C ARG A 96 5.28 4.86 -6.71
N SER A 97 5.61 3.99 -5.73
CA SER A 97 5.11 2.62 -5.82
C SER A 97 5.05 1.95 -4.45
N ASP A 98 3.85 1.85 -3.84
CA ASP A 98 3.58 1.06 -2.63
C ASP A 98 4.14 -0.38 -2.74
N PHE A 99 4.17 -0.93 -3.96
CA PHE A 99 4.69 -2.24 -4.28
C PHE A 99 6.22 -2.33 -4.15
N ARG A 100 6.96 -1.30 -4.63
CA ARG A 100 8.43 -1.33 -4.57
C ARG A 100 8.93 -1.33 -3.12
N GLY A 101 8.23 -0.64 -2.22
CA GLY A 101 8.57 -0.64 -0.80
C GLY A 101 8.50 -2.03 -0.18
N HIS A 102 7.35 -2.70 -0.24
CA HIS A 102 7.17 -4.04 0.33
C HIS A 102 8.08 -5.11 -0.31
N GLY A 103 8.30 -5.03 -1.63
CA GLY A 103 9.21 -5.93 -2.33
C GLY A 103 10.67 -5.77 -1.90
N VAL A 104 11.16 -4.52 -1.78
CA VAL A 104 12.52 -4.23 -1.31
C VAL A 104 12.72 -4.71 0.12
N VAL A 105 11.76 -4.46 1.01
CA VAL A 105 11.79 -4.93 2.40
C VAL A 105 11.94 -6.46 2.47
N LEU A 106 11.10 -7.19 1.74
CA LEU A 106 11.18 -8.67 1.74
C LEU A 106 12.51 -9.17 1.15
N ILE A 107 12.99 -8.55 0.06
CA ILE A 107 14.28 -8.93 -0.53
C ILE A 107 15.42 -8.69 0.45
N SER A 108 15.43 -7.53 1.14
CA SER A 108 16.48 -7.23 2.12
C SER A 108 16.46 -8.22 3.29
N GLU A 109 15.28 -8.58 3.80
CA GLU A 109 15.13 -9.57 4.87
C GLU A 109 15.56 -10.96 4.41
N ILE A 110 15.16 -11.40 3.23
CA ILE A 110 15.60 -12.66 2.63
C ILE A 110 17.13 -12.71 2.52
N CYS A 111 17.76 -11.63 2.04
CA CYS A 111 19.22 -11.55 1.95
C CYS A 111 19.90 -11.67 3.32
N VAL A 112 19.35 -10.99 4.35
CA VAL A 112 19.85 -11.12 5.72
C VAL A 112 19.71 -12.56 6.23
N LEU A 113 18.55 -13.19 6.07
CA LEU A 113 18.31 -14.57 6.54
C LEU A 113 19.17 -15.61 5.80
N VAL A 114 19.38 -15.41 4.50
CA VAL A 114 20.29 -16.25 3.71
C VAL A 114 21.73 -16.07 4.22
N ALA A 115 22.19 -14.85 4.42
CA ALA A 115 23.52 -14.59 4.98
C ALA A 115 23.66 -15.23 6.37
N VAL A 116 22.69 -15.02 7.26
CA VAL A 116 22.66 -15.59 8.62
C VAL A 116 22.70 -17.13 8.60
N GLY A 117 21.98 -17.76 7.67
CA GLY A 117 21.95 -19.22 7.52
C GLY A 117 23.31 -19.84 7.18
N PHE A 118 24.19 -19.08 6.53
CA PHE A 118 25.55 -19.54 6.16
C PHE A 118 26.65 -19.01 7.09
N LEU A 119 26.31 -18.23 8.13
CA LEU A 119 27.30 -17.76 9.10
C LEU A 119 27.83 -18.93 9.93
N PRO A 120 29.16 -19.05 10.09
CA PRO A 120 29.75 -20.06 10.94
C PRO A 120 29.38 -19.87 12.41
N ALA A 121 29.40 -20.94 13.19
CA ALA A 121 29.06 -20.90 14.62
C ALA A 121 30.00 -20.01 15.45
N SER A 122 31.17 -19.65 14.92
CA SER A 122 32.11 -18.74 15.56
C SER A 122 31.67 -17.26 15.57
N VAL A 123 30.66 -16.91 14.74
CA VAL A 123 30.13 -15.53 14.75
C VAL A 123 29.33 -15.30 16.03
N PRO A 124 29.57 -14.19 16.74
CA PRO A 124 28.87 -13.89 17.98
C PRO A 124 27.33 -13.85 17.80
N ASP A 125 26.60 -14.57 18.65
CA ASP A 125 25.13 -14.62 18.62
C ASP A 125 24.49 -13.22 18.69
N MET A 126 25.12 -12.30 19.41
CA MET A 126 24.66 -10.92 19.52
C MET A 126 24.59 -10.21 18.15
N LEU A 127 25.55 -10.46 17.24
CA LEU A 127 25.55 -9.91 15.90
C LEU A 127 24.44 -10.52 15.04
N VAL A 128 24.26 -11.83 15.13
CA VAL A 128 23.18 -12.52 14.41
C VAL A 128 21.81 -12.04 14.87
N ASN A 129 21.59 -11.96 16.19
CA ASN A 129 20.34 -11.45 16.76
C ASN A 129 20.08 -10.00 16.35
N ALA A 130 21.12 -9.14 16.33
CA ALA A 130 21.02 -7.77 15.88
C ALA A 130 20.53 -7.68 14.42
N LEU A 131 21.14 -8.45 13.50
CA LEU A 131 20.79 -8.46 12.08
C LEU A 131 19.35 -8.95 11.86
N VAL A 132 18.97 -10.05 12.51
CA VAL A 132 17.61 -10.61 12.37
C VAL A 132 16.58 -9.67 12.96
N SER A 133 16.84 -9.08 14.16
CA SER A 133 15.92 -8.12 14.78
C SER A 133 15.76 -6.84 13.96
N PHE A 134 16.82 -6.34 13.34
CA PHE A 134 16.75 -5.20 12.45
C PHE A 134 15.89 -5.49 11.21
N ALA A 135 16.12 -6.63 10.55
CA ALA A 135 15.36 -7.02 9.36
C ALA A 135 13.88 -7.24 9.70
N ALA A 136 13.59 -7.93 10.79
CA ALA A 136 12.24 -8.16 11.29
C ALA A 136 11.51 -6.86 11.65
N ALA A 137 12.22 -5.86 12.22
CA ALA A 137 11.66 -4.54 12.51
C ALA A 137 11.21 -3.81 11.25
N VAL A 138 12.01 -3.85 10.18
CA VAL A 138 11.67 -3.23 8.89
C VAL A 138 10.45 -3.92 8.28
N GLN A 139 10.35 -5.25 8.34
CA GLN A 139 9.17 -6.00 7.92
C GLN A 139 7.94 -5.59 8.73
N PHE A 140 8.03 -5.62 10.07
CA PHE A 140 6.97 -5.25 10.97
C PHE A 140 6.40 -3.86 10.66
N ASP A 141 7.27 -2.88 10.43
CA ASP A 141 6.89 -1.51 10.14
C ASP A 141 6.17 -1.36 8.79
N ASN A 142 6.48 -2.19 7.81
CA ASN A 142 5.90 -2.12 6.47
C ASN A 142 4.57 -2.89 6.33
N PHE A 143 4.33 -3.94 7.12
CA PHE A 143 3.13 -4.79 7.03
C PHE A 143 2.19 -4.54 8.22
N ARG A 144 1.62 -3.33 8.32
CA ARG A 144 0.82 -2.85 9.46
C ARG A 144 -0.69 -3.11 9.34
N ARG A 145 -1.17 -3.67 8.23
CA ARG A 145 -2.60 -3.85 7.95
C ARG A 145 -2.92 -5.23 7.45
N LEU A 146 -4.05 -5.74 7.92
CA LEU A 146 -4.68 -6.97 7.44
C LEU A 146 -6.08 -6.62 6.94
N GLU A 147 -6.28 -6.69 5.62
CA GLU A 147 -7.56 -6.36 4.97
C GLU A 147 -8.17 -5.02 5.47
N GLY A 148 -7.33 -3.98 5.53
CA GLY A 148 -7.70 -2.62 5.93
C GLY A 148 -7.70 -2.36 7.44
N LYS A 149 -7.52 -3.39 8.29
CA LYS A 149 -7.52 -3.27 9.76
C LYS A 149 -6.09 -3.26 10.32
N PRO A 150 -5.85 -2.62 11.48
CA PRO A 150 -4.54 -2.68 12.14
C PRO A 150 -4.12 -4.12 12.40
N PHE A 151 -2.86 -4.42 12.18
CA PHE A 151 -2.32 -5.77 12.28
C PHE A 151 -0.85 -5.73 12.72
N ALA A 152 -0.42 -6.75 13.46
CA ALA A 152 0.95 -6.93 13.89
C ALA A 152 1.46 -8.30 13.45
N THR A 153 2.49 -8.33 12.62
CA THR A 153 3.07 -9.58 12.09
C THR A 153 3.84 -10.38 13.15
N ALA A 154 4.34 -9.70 14.19
CA ALA A 154 5.25 -10.29 15.17
C ALA A 154 4.72 -10.25 16.62
N PHE A 155 3.53 -9.69 16.87
CA PHE A 155 3.03 -9.51 18.23
C PHE A 155 1.65 -10.15 18.42
N CYS A 156 1.61 -11.18 19.30
CA CYS A 156 0.35 -11.84 19.63
C CYS A 156 -0.57 -10.97 20.48
N THR A 157 -0.05 -10.14 21.40
CA THR A 157 -0.87 -9.37 22.36
C THR A 157 -1.80 -8.38 21.67
N GLY A 158 -1.31 -7.63 20.67
CA GLY A 158 -2.13 -6.70 19.90
C GLY A 158 -3.22 -7.40 19.10
N ASN A 159 -2.87 -8.52 18.47
CA ASN A 159 -3.82 -9.34 17.70
C ASN A 159 -4.84 -10.03 18.63
N LEU A 160 -4.44 -10.47 19.83
CA LEU A 160 -5.34 -11.04 20.84
C LEU A 160 -6.36 -10.02 21.32
N ARG A 161 -5.90 -8.79 21.66
CA ARG A 161 -6.80 -7.70 22.00
C ARG A 161 -7.81 -7.44 20.90
N ALA A 162 -7.37 -7.33 19.65
CA ALA A 162 -8.26 -7.10 18.52
C ALA A 162 -9.26 -8.26 18.31
N ALA A 163 -8.80 -9.51 18.46
CA ALA A 163 -9.68 -10.68 18.42
C ALA A 163 -10.78 -10.59 19.48
N THR A 164 -10.40 -10.31 20.75
CA THR A 164 -11.34 -10.19 21.88
C THR A 164 -12.35 -9.06 21.68
N GLU A 165 -11.90 -7.90 21.20
CA GLU A 165 -12.77 -6.76 20.88
C GLU A 165 -13.82 -7.14 19.81
N HIS A 166 -13.41 -7.85 18.76
CA HIS A 166 -14.33 -8.30 17.72
C HIS A 166 -15.25 -9.46 18.19
N VAL A 167 -14.81 -10.33 19.10
CA VAL A 167 -15.68 -11.30 19.77
C VAL A 167 -16.77 -10.58 20.57
N PHE A 168 -16.41 -9.53 21.35
CA PHE A 168 -17.37 -8.73 22.09
C PHE A 168 -18.39 -8.06 21.18
N ARG A 169 -17.94 -7.40 20.11
CA ARG A 169 -18.84 -6.76 19.13
C ARG A 169 -19.79 -7.77 18.48
N GLY A 170 -19.31 -8.97 18.16
CA GLY A 170 -20.16 -10.02 17.60
C GLY A 170 -21.16 -10.58 18.59
N ALA A 171 -20.76 -10.80 19.85
CA ALA A 171 -21.62 -11.40 20.89
C ALA A 171 -22.62 -10.40 21.47
N VAL A 172 -22.16 -9.17 21.78
CA VAL A 172 -22.95 -8.17 22.51
C VAL A 172 -23.62 -7.18 21.56
N GLU A 173 -22.88 -6.61 20.63
CA GLU A 173 -23.39 -5.60 19.68
C GLU A 173 -24.04 -6.23 18.44
N LYS A 174 -23.98 -7.57 18.30
CA LYS A 174 -24.57 -8.34 17.19
C LYS A 174 -24.10 -7.89 15.79
N GLU A 175 -22.88 -7.36 15.71
CA GLU A 175 -22.27 -6.93 14.46
C GLU A 175 -21.95 -8.15 13.57
N LYS A 176 -22.59 -8.25 12.40
CA LYS A 176 -22.55 -9.44 11.52
C LYS A 176 -21.14 -9.88 11.07
N ASP A 177 -20.24 -8.91 10.83
CA ASP A 177 -18.89 -9.19 10.32
C ASP A 177 -17.82 -9.32 11.43
N ALA A 178 -18.19 -9.08 12.70
CA ALA A 178 -17.25 -9.08 13.81
C ALA A 178 -16.66 -10.47 14.06
N TRP A 179 -17.48 -11.52 14.06
CA TRP A 179 -17.01 -12.90 14.21
C TRP A 179 -15.99 -13.31 13.16
N ARG A 180 -16.26 -12.97 11.90
CA ARG A 180 -15.33 -13.24 10.80
C ARG A 180 -13.99 -12.52 10.99
N THR A 181 -14.03 -11.32 11.54
CA THR A 181 -12.82 -10.54 11.83
C THR A 181 -12.06 -11.12 13.02
N ALA A 182 -12.76 -11.52 14.09
CA ALA A 182 -12.16 -12.21 15.23
C ALA A 182 -11.44 -13.49 14.79
N CYS A 183 -12.09 -14.32 13.96
CA CYS A 183 -11.47 -15.53 13.41
C CYS A 183 -10.17 -15.24 12.64
N LYS A 184 -10.08 -14.14 11.87
CA LYS A 184 -8.85 -13.78 11.17
C LYS A 184 -7.70 -13.49 12.13
N TYR A 185 -7.95 -12.74 13.20
CA TYR A 185 -6.94 -12.48 14.23
C TYR A 185 -6.52 -13.76 14.96
N LEU A 186 -7.47 -14.66 15.27
CA LEU A 186 -7.12 -15.94 15.88
C LEU A 186 -6.28 -16.82 14.94
N VAL A 187 -6.60 -16.85 13.66
CA VAL A 187 -5.82 -17.61 12.65
C VAL A 187 -4.38 -17.12 12.56
N VAL A 188 -4.13 -15.80 12.58
CA VAL A 188 -2.76 -15.28 12.54
C VAL A 188 -1.99 -15.53 13.83
N ILE A 189 -2.66 -15.56 15.00
CA ILE A 189 -2.05 -15.98 16.27
C ILE A 189 -1.66 -17.47 16.19
N LEU A 190 -2.55 -18.32 15.71
CA LEU A 190 -2.27 -19.76 15.53
C LEU A 190 -1.13 -19.97 14.52
N ALA A 191 -1.05 -19.18 13.47
CA ALA A 191 0.05 -19.21 12.52
C ALA A 191 1.39 -18.85 13.16
N PHE A 192 1.41 -17.83 14.04
CA PHE A 192 2.61 -17.48 14.82
C PHE A 192 3.04 -18.66 15.72
N LEU A 193 2.12 -19.26 16.47
CA LEU A 193 2.41 -20.42 17.33
C LEU A 193 2.91 -21.62 16.52
N ALA A 194 2.29 -21.88 15.37
CA ALA A 194 2.76 -22.93 14.45
C ALA A 194 4.19 -22.64 13.95
N GLY A 195 4.50 -21.36 13.67
CA GLY A 195 5.84 -20.89 13.34
C GLY A 195 6.84 -21.16 14.47
N VAL A 196 6.47 -20.86 15.72
CA VAL A 196 7.32 -21.16 16.90
C VAL A 196 7.64 -22.65 16.98
N VAL A 197 6.63 -23.52 16.86
CA VAL A 197 6.81 -24.98 16.89
C VAL A 197 7.69 -25.47 15.75
N ALA A 198 7.43 -24.99 14.52
CA ALA A 198 8.23 -25.35 13.36
C ALA A 198 9.69 -24.86 13.48
N GLY A 199 9.88 -23.63 13.97
CA GLY A 199 11.19 -23.03 14.21
C GLY A 199 11.99 -23.79 15.26
N TYR A 200 11.34 -24.20 16.35
CA TYR A 200 11.96 -25.03 17.38
C TYR A 200 12.52 -26.32 16.78
N PHE A 201 11.71 -27.14 16.12
CA PHE A 201 12.18 -28.41 15.56
C PHE A 201 13.21 -28.21 14.44
N ALA A 202 13.01 -27.21 13.58
CA ALA A 202 13.98 -26.88 12.53
C ALA A 202 15.33 -26.46 13.10
N SER A 203 15.34 -25.72 14.19
CA SER A 203 16.56 -25.25 14.86
C SER A 203 17.35 -26.43 15.46
N TYR A 204 16.68 -27.39 16.06
CA TYR A 204 17.34 -28.61 16.55
C TYR A 204 17.88 -29.50 15.42
N ALA A 205 17.14 -29.58 14.30
CA ALA A 205 17.54 -30.43 13.17
C ALA A 205 18.65 -29.83 12.30
N LEU A 206 18.60 -28.50 12.07
CA LEU A 206 19.39 -27.81 11.07
C LEU A 206 20.36 -26.76 11.65
N GLY A 207 20.25 -26.45 12.94
CA GLY A 207 21.05 -25.39 13.57
C GLY A 207 20.91 -24.04 12.87
N GLY A 208 22.03 -23.41 12.52
CA GLY A 208 22.05 -22.12 11.82
C GLY A 208 21.33 -22.12 10.47
N TYR A 209 21.34 -23.24 9.75
CA TYR A 209 20.66 -23.38 8.46
C TYR A 209 19.14 -23.29 8.54
N ALA A 210 18.54 -23.39 9.72
CA ALA A 210 17.10 -23.21 9.90
C ALA A 210 16.61 -21.83 9.41
N ALA A 211 17.44 -20.78 9.48
CA ALA A 211 17.11 -19.46 8.94
C ALA A 211 16.75 -19.48 7.43
N LEU A 212 17.30 -20.44 6.66
CA LEU A 212 16.98 -20.60 5.24
C LEU A 212 15.53 -21.02 4.98
N LEU A 213 14.89 -21.74 5.93
CA LEU A 213 13.48 -22.09 5.82
C LEU A 213 12.59 -20.86 5.98
N ALA A 214 12.93 -19.95 6.89
CA ALA A 214 12.25 -18.66 7.01
C ALA A 214 12.40 -17.83 5.73
N ALA A 215 13.62 -17.78 5.16
CA ALA A 215 13.88 -17.12 3.88
C ALA A 215 13.02 -17.72 2.74
N ALA A 216 12.86 -19.04 2.71
CA ALA A 216 12.03 -19.72 1.71
C ALA A 216 10.54 -19.35 1.84
N VAL A 217 10.01 -19.22 3.06
CA VAL A 217 8.64 -18.73 3.28
C VAL A 217 8.49 -17.30 2.79
N LEU A 218 9.45 -16.40 3.08
CA LEU A 218 9.42 -15.02 2.59
C LEU A 218 9.55 -14.93 1.06
N LEU A 219 10.27 -15.84 0.40
CA LEU A 219 10.28 -15.94 -1.06
C LEU A 219 8.89 -16.28 -1.62
N ILE A 220 8.13 -17.15 -0.94
CA ILE A 220 6.73 -17.42 -1.32
C ILE A 220 5.87 -16.15 -1.15
N VAL A 221 6.02 -15.42 -0.04
CA VAL A 221 5.33 -14.13 0.17
C VAL A 221 5.66 -13.14 -0.94
N LEU A 222 6.94 -13.01 -1.28
CA LEU A 222 7.40 -12.13 -2.37
C LEU A 222 6.77 -12.54 -3.71
N ALA A 223 6.78 -13.83 -4.05
CA ALA A 223 6.18 -14.34 -5.29
C ALA A 223 4.67 -14.07 -5.35
N LEU A 224 3.94 -14.24 -4.24
CA LEU A 224 2.51 -13.92 -4.15
C LEU A 224 2.25 -12.42 -4.36
N ILE A 225 3.05 -11.55 -3.74
CA ILE A 225 2.92 -10.09 -3.91
C ILE A 225 3.24 -9.70 -5.37
N LEU A 226 4.29 -10.25 -5.97
CA LEU A 226 4.68 -10.00 -7.37
C LEU A 226 3.59 -10.46 -8.35
N SER A 227 3.07 -11.67 -8.16
CA SER A 227 1.99 -12.21 -9.00
C SER A 227 0.72 -11.38 -8.89
N GLY A 228 0.34 -10.99 -7.68
CA GLY A 228 -0.81 -10.12 -7.44
C GLY A 228 -0.67 -8.75 -8.07
N TYR A 229 0.53 -8.17 -8.04
CA TYR A 229 0.82 -6.92 -8.74
C TYR A 229 0.70 -7.08 -10.27
N ALA A 230 1.24 -8.14 -10.84
CA ALA A 230 1.14 -8.42 -12.26
C ALA A 230 -0.32 -8.56 -12.72
N VAL A 231 -1.14 -9.28 -11.94
CA VAL A 231 -2.58 -9.42 -12.19
C VAL A 231 -3.31 -8.08 -12.08
N ARG A 232 -2.99 -7.26 -11.06
CA ARG A 232 -3.58 -5.92 -10.87
C ARG A 232 -3.22 -4.98 -12.01
N LYS A 233 -1.96 -5.01 -12.48
CA LYS A 233 -1.49 -4.22 -13.63
C LYS A 233 -2.21 -4.59 -14.92
N ARG A 234 -2.46 -5.89 -15.16
CA ARG A 234 -3.16 -6.39 -16.35
C ARG A 234 -4.67 -6.07 -16.35
N ARG A 235 -5.27 -5.71 -15.22
CA ARG A 235 -6.71 -5.45 -15.06
C ARG A 235 -7.09 -3.98 -15.04
N ILE A 236 -6.22 -3.09 -15.48
CA ILE A 236 -6.59 -1.69 -15.71
C ILE A 236 -7.33 -1.64 -17.03
N ARG A 237 -8.59 -1.23 -17.00
CA ARG A 237 -9.43 -0.98 -18.18
C ARG A 237 -9.69 0.51 -18.27
N ILE A 238 -9.51 1.06 -19.44
CA ILE A 238 -9.86 2.45 -19.74
C ILE A 238 -10.82 2.40 -20.92
N HIS A 239 -11.97 3.01 -20.76
CA HIS A 239 -12.99 3.07 -21.81
C HIS A 239 -13.94 4.24 -21.57
N ARG A 240 -14.73 4.55 -22.59
CA ARG A 240 -15.88 5.44 -22.48
C ARG A 240 -16.90 4.79 -21.55
N LEU A 241 -17.43 5.57 -20.60
CA LEU A 241 -18.42 5.10 -19.63
C LEU A 241 -19.79 4.91 -20.26
N THR A 242 -20.51 3.90 -19.80
CA THR A 242 -21.91 3.69 -20.15
C THR A 242 -22.83 4.55 -19.24
N ALA A 243 -24.09 4.69 -19.60
CA ALA A 243 -25.07 5.42 -18.80
C ALA A 243 -25.13 4.92 -17.34
N ASP A 244 -24.95 3.61 -17.12
CA ASP A 244 -24.93 3.00 -15.77
C ASP A 244 -23.70 3.39 -14.94
N ASP A 245 -22.59 3.77 -15.58
CA ASP A 245 -21.35 4.17 -14.90
C ASP A 245 -21.31 5.68 -14.59
N VAL A 246 -22.11 6.50 -15.29
CA VAL A 246 -22.12 7.96 -15.15
C VAL A 246 -22.39 8.43 -13.72
N PRO A 247 -23.38 7.88 -12.97
CA PRO A 247 -23.61 8.29 -11.58
C PRO A 247 -22.41 8.06 -10.67
N ALA A 248 -21.68 6.95 -10.88
CA ALA A 248 -20.47 6.65 -10.12
C ALA A 248 -19.32 7.61 -10.46
N ALA A 249 -19.23 8.04 -11.74
CA ALA A 249 -18.26 9.04 -12.17
C ALA A 249 -18.57 10.43 -11.59
N GLN A 250 -19.82 10.84 -11.63
CA GLN A 250 -20.30 12.10 -11.04
C GLN A 250 -20.02 12.15 -9.54
N ALA A 251 -20.32 11.07 -8.79
CA ALA A 251 -20.02 10.97 -7.36
C ALA A 251 -18.52 11.08 -7.08
N LEU A 252 -17.67 10.41 -7.86
CA LEU A 252 -16.20 10.49 -7.75
C LEU A 252 -15.69 11.91 -8.01
N ILE A 253 -16.19 12.54 -9.09
CA ILE A 253 -15.81 13.90 -9.47
C ILE A 253 -16.21 14.89 -8.38
N TRP A 254 -17.44 14.81 -7.91
CA TRP A 254 -17.95 15.70 -6.86
C TRP A 254 -17.19 15.58 -5.55
N GLU A 255 -16.95 14.34 -5.07
CA GLU A 255 -16.17 14.10 -3.85
C GLU A 255 -14.76 14.72 -3.95
N SER A 256 -14.10 14.52 -5.09
CA SER A 256 -12.73 15.00 -5.30
C SER A 256 -12.69 16.51 -5.53
N PHE A 257 -13.64 17.06 -6.26
CA PHE A 257 -13.80 18.49 -6.46
C PHE A 257 -14.02 19.22 -5.14
N SER A 258 -15.02 18.80 -4.36
CA SER A 258 -15.38 19.40 -3.07
C SER A 258 -14.20 19.45 -2.10
N ARG A 259 -13.31 18.43 -2.16
CA ARG A 259 -12.16 18.33 -1.26
C ARG A 259 -10.96 19.16 -1.71
N PHE A 260 -10.67 19.23 -3.00
CA PHE A 260 -9.38 19.70 -3.50
C PHE A 260 -9.47 20.98 -4.34
N VAL A 261 -10.64 21.30 -4.90
CA VAL A 261 -10.83 22.43 -5.81
C VAL A 261 -11.80 23.46 -5.23
N ALA A 262 -12.92 23.02 -4.69
CA ALA A 262 -13.95 23.91 -4.12
C ALA A 262 -13.43 24.93 -3.09
N PRO A 263 -12.41 24.62 -2.24
CA PRO A 263 -11.87 25.63 -1.31
C PRO A 263 -11.25 26.88 -1.99
N ALA A 264 -10.93 26.81 -3.29
CA ALA A 264 -10.39 27.94 -4.06
C ALA A 264 -11.49 28.71 -4.82
N PHE A 265 -12.74 28.21 -4.83
CA PHE A 265 -13.88 28.82 -5.51
C PHE A 265 -14.74 29.55 -4.51
N ASP A 266 -15.52 30.53 -4.98
CA ASP A 266 -16.61 31.11 -4.18
C ASP A 266 -17.87 30.23 -4.24
N ALA A 267 -18.90 30.60 -3.45
CA ALA A 267 -20.13 29.81 -3.36
C ALA A 267 -20.85 29.66 -4.70
N GLU A 268 -20.79 30.70 -5.55
CA GLU A 268 -21.39 30.72 -6.88
C GLU A 268 -20.65 29.72 -7.80
N GLY A 269 -19.32 29.74 -7.80
CA GLY A 269 -18.51 28.84 -8.61
C GLY A 269 -18.68 27.37 -8.22
N VAL A 270 -18.83 27.10 -6.94
CA VAL A 270 -19.12 25.73 -6.45
C VAL A 270 -20.49 25.24 -6.94
N GLU A 271 -21.51 26.09 -6.85
CA GLU A 271 -22.86 25.75 -7.31
C GLU A 271 -22.97 25.67 -8.83
N ASN A 272 -22.22 26.50 -9.58
CA ASN A 272 -22.14 26.40 -11.03
C ASN A 272 -21.52 25.10 -11.48
N PHE A 273 -20.42 24.65 -10.83
CA PHE A 273 -19.83 23.36 -11.11
C PHE A 273 -20.75 22.18 -10.74
N ARG A 274 -21.49 22.29 -9.62
CA ARG A 274 -22.46 21.27 -9.22
C ARG A 274 -23.58 21.13 -10.24
N ARG A 275 -24.19 22.25 -10.66
CA ARG A 275 -25.23 22.24 -11.71
C ARG A 275 -24.70 21.62 -13.00
N PHE A 276 -23.52 22.04 -13.46
CA PHE A 276 -22.88 21.46 -14.64
C PHE A 276 -22.74 19.94 -14.50
N LEU A 277 -22.20 19.45 -13.37
CA LEU A 277 -21.90 18.04 -13.20
C LEU A 277 -23.15 17.14 -13.17
N TYR A 278 -24.26 17.63 -12.63
CA TYR A 278 -25.51 16.87 -12.49
C TYR A 278 -26.59 17.27 -13.50
N ASP A 279 -26.27 18.12 -14.47
CA ASP A 279 -27.18 18.46 -15.55
C ASP A 279 -27.48 17.21 -16.40
N VAL A 280 -28.77 16.93 -16.63
CA VAL A 280 -29.23 15.81 -17.43
C VAL A 280 -28.75 15.92 -18.87
N SER A 281 -28.64 17.15 -19.40
CA SER A 281 -28.18 17.44 -20.76
C SER A 281 -26.65 17.27 -20.94
N LEU A 282 -25.90 17.15 -19.85
CA LEU A 282 -24.44 17.03 -19.88
C LEU A 282 -23.98 15.87 -20.79
N SER A 283 -24.69 14.76 -20.80
CA SER A 283 -24.41 13.60 -21.65
C SER A 283 -24.76 13.82 -23.14
N GLU A 284 -25.49 14.87 -23.48
CA GLU A 284 -25.79 15.22 -24.87
C GLU A 284 -24.61 15.87 -25.57
N GLU A 285 -23.85 16.70 -24.87
CA GLU A 285 -22.68 17.42 -25.39
C GLU A 285 -21.33 16.81 -25.00
N HIS A 286 -21.31 16.03 -23.93
CA HIS A 286 -20.09 15.49 -23.32
C HIS A 286 -20.08 13.97 -23.28
N GLU A 287 -18.87 13.42 -23.21
CA GLU A 287 -18.60 12.02 -23.01
C GLU A 287 -17.82 11.81 -21.70
N PHE A 288 -18.17 10.74 -21.01
CA PHE A 288 -17.51 10.33 -19.81
C PHE A 288 -16.54 9.19 -20.10
N TYR A 289 -15.31 9.30 -19.58
CA TYR A 289 -14.29 8.27 -19.67
C TYR A 289 -13.82 7.88 -18.28
N GLY A 290 -13.50 6.61 -18.09
CA GLY A 290 -13.07 6.13 -16.79
C GLY A 290 -11.93 5.14 -16.86
N VAL A 291 -11.09 5.14 -15.84
CA VAL A 291 -10.12 4.09 -15.59
C VAL A 291 -10.59 3.23 -14.43
N PHE A 292 -10.75 1.94 -14.68
CA PHE A 292 -11.10 0.93 -13.70
C PHE A 292 -9.87 0.13 -13.33
N ALA A 293 -9.69 -0.11 -12.05
CA ALA A 293 -8.71 -1.03 -11.53
C ALA A 293 -9.35 -1.91 -10.46
N GLY A 294 -9.25 -3.24 -10.66
CA GLY A 294 -9.92 -4.18 -9.78
C GLY A 294 -11.45 -4.08 -9.78
N GLY A 295 -12.06 -3.62 -10.88
CA GLY A 295 -13.50 -3.47 -11.01
C GLY A 295 -14.09 -2.19 -10.42
N MET A 296 -13.27 -1.32 -9.85
CA MET A 296 -13.67 -0.02 -9.28
C MET A 296 -13.17 1.13 -10.13
N LEU A 297 -14.00 2.16 -10.31
CA LEU A 297 -13.62 3.41 -10.95
C LEU A 297 -12.57 4.14 -10.10
N LYS A 298 -11.42 4.49 -10.70
CA LYS A 298 -10.27 5.11 -10.03
C LYS A 298 -10.00 6.55 -10.46
N ALA A 299 -10.35 6.90 -11.68
CA ALA A 299 -10.40 8.26 -12.16
C ALA A 299 -11.46 8.38 -13.25
N ALA A 300 -12.02 9.57 -13.38
CA ALA A 300 -13.00 9.93 -14.38
C ALA A 300 -12.58 11.21 -15.12
N LEU A 301 -12.90 11.28 -16.38
CA LEU A 301 -12.69 12.42 -17.28
C LEU A 301 -14.00 12.68 -18.01
N VAL A 302 -14.37 13.93 -18.12
CA VAL A 302 -15.50 14.44 -18.89
C VAL A 302 -14.94 15.35 -19.97
N ALA A 303 -15.27 15.10 -21.20
CA ALA A 303 -14.81 15.90 -22.32
C ALA A 303 -15.97 16.17 -23.31
N LYS A 304 -15.89 17.25 -24.07
CA LYS A 304 -16.77 17.49 -25.19
C LYS A 304 -16.70 16.37 -26.21
N LYS A 305 -17.81 16.06 -26.88
CA LYS A 305 -17.90 14.99 -27.90
C LYS A 305 -16.98 15.21 -29.10
N ASP A 306 -16.69 16.47 -29.42
CA ASP A 306 -15.75 16.86 -30.46
C ASP A 306 -14.27 16.64 -30.06
N GLY A 307 -14.02 16.28 -28.82
CA GLY A 307 -12.68 16.03 -28.28
C GLY A 307 -11.83 17.26 -28.01
N THR A 308 -12.36 18.49 -28.21
CA THR A 308 -11.59 19.75 -28.15
C THR A 308 -11.37 20.26 -26.73
N HIS A 309 -12.23 19.88 -25.76
CA HIS A 309 -12.19 20.42 -24.42
C HIS A 309 -12.44 19.38 -23.34
N ILE A 310 -11.60 19.38 -22.29
CA ILE A 310 -11.78 18.59 -21.08
C ILE A 310 -12.47 19.45 -20.02
N ALA A 311 -13.72 19.11 -19.73
CA ALA A 311 -14.57 19.84 -18.79
C ALA A 311 -14.32 19.44 -17.32
N ALA A 312 -13.99 18.15 -17.08
CA ALA A 312 -13.64 17.67 -15.73
C ALA A 312 -12.66 16.50 -15.80
N PHE A 313 -11.71 16.45 -14.86
CA PHE A 313 -10.78 15.35 -14.74
C PHE A 313 -10.33 15.16 -13.28
N PHE A 314 -10.76 14.06 -12.69
CA PHE A 314 -10.52 13.81 -11.27
C PHE A 314 -10.09 12.35 -11.01
N THR A 315 -9.23 12.19 -10.01
CA THR A 315 -8.83 10.88 -9.49
C THR A 315 -9.45 10.70 -8.11
N LYS A 316 -10.04 9.54 -7.86
CA LYS A 316 -10.68 9.16 -6.61
C LYS A 316 -9.80 9.51 -5.40
N ASN A 317 -10.44 10.04 -4.35
CA ASN A 317 -9.75 10.37 -3.11
C ASN A 317 -9.01 9.14 -2.53
N GLY A 318 -7.76 9.33 -2.09
CA GLY A 318 -6.87 8.26 -1.62
C GLY A 318 -6.23 7.41 -2.73
N GLU A 319 -6.58 7.63 -4.01
CA GLU A 319 -6.00 6.93 -5.18
C GLU A 319 -5.11 7.85 -6.04
N GLN A 320 -4.94 9.11 -5.63
CA GLN A 320 -4.05 10.06 -6.29
C GLN A 320 -2.60 9.55 -6.23
N ARG A 321 -1.78 10.00 -7.19
CA ARG A 321 -0.37 9.62 -7.32
C ARG A 321 -0.12 8.13 -7.61
N ARG A 322 -1.16 7.30 -7.83
CA ARG A 322 -1.04 5.88 -8.24
C ARG A 322 -0.98 5.69 -9.76
N GLY A 323 -0.95 6.78 -10.51
CA GLY A 323 -0.81 6.78 -11.96
C GLY A 323 -2.12 6.57 -12.75
N TYR A 324 -3.28 6.41 -12.09
CA TYR A 324 -4.56 6.20 -12.77
C TYR A 324 -4.96 7.38 -13.65
N GLY A 325 -4.94 8.59 -13.08
CA GLY A 325 -5.26 9.80 -13.84
C GLY A 325 -4.33 9.98 -15.06
N GLY A 326 -3.01 9.86 -14.86
CA GLY A 326 -2.07 9.99 -15.98
C GLY A 326 -2.25 8.92 -17.08
N ARG A 327 -2.72 7.71 -16.74
CA ARG A 327 -3.08 6.69 -17.74
C ARG A 327 -4.35 7.04 -18.48
N LEU A 328 -5.38 7.50 -17.76
CA LEU A 328 -6.63 7.93 -18.37
C LEU A 328 -6.39 9.09 -19.33
N MET A 329 -5.65 10.12 -18.90
CA MET A 329 -5.35 11.28 -19.74
C MET A 329 -4.55 10.90 -20.98
N ARG A 330 -3.46 10.13 -20.86
CA ARG A 330 -2.69 9.68 -22.05
C ARG A 330 -3.52 8.84 -23.00
N TRP A 331 -4.36 7.95 -22.46
CA TRP A 331 -5.27 7.17 -23.28
C TRP A 331 -6.28 8.06 -24.00
N TYR A 332 -6.87 9.03 -23.29
CA TYR A 332 -7.80 9.99 -23.89
C TYR A 332 -7.14 10.78 -25.01
N LEU A 333 -6.00 11.42 -24.75
CA LEU A 333 -5.26 12.22 -25.74
C LEU A 333 -4.83 11.39 -26.97
N ALA A 334 -4.49 10.12 -26.80
CA ALA A 334 -4.17 9.22 -27.91
C ALA A 334 -5.39 8.86 -28.77
N ASN A 335 -6.60 8.85 -28.18
CA ASN A 335 -7.84 8.46 -28.85
C ASN A 335 -8.79 9.63 -29.15
N ALA A 336 -8.51 10.83 -28.63
CA ALA A 336 -9.27 12.03 -28.96
C ALA A 336 -9.09 12.37 -30.44
N GLY A 337 -10.20 12.69 -31.10
CA GLY A 337 -10.23 13.04 -32.54
C GLY A 337 -9.56 14.38 -32.84
N ALA A 338 -9.44 15.27 -31.86
CA ALA A 338 -8.89 16.62 -32.02
C ALA A 338 -7.36 16.63 -31.93
N ASP A 339 -6.71 17.47 -32.74
CA ASP A 339 -5.26 17.71 -32.67
C ASP A 339 -4.87 18.66 -31.55
N GLU A 340 -5.81 19.43 -31.07
CA GLU A 340 -5.67 20.38 -30.01
C GLU A 340 -6.74 20.15 -28.94
N VAL A 341 -6.32 20.04 -27.66
CA VAL A 341 -7.21 19.79 -26.53
C VAL A 341 -6.98 20.86 -25.46
N THR A 342 -8.04 21.54 -25.06
CA THR A 342 -8.01 22.58 -24.03
C THR A 342 -8.55 22.08 -22.69
N VAL A 343 -8.16 22.75 -21.59
CA VAL A 343 -8.70 22.53 -20.26
C VAL A 343 -8.63 23.80 -19.43
N HIS A 344 -9.61 24.01 -18.56
CA HIS A 344 -9.54 24.97 -17.47
C HIS A 344 -9.05 24.25 -16.20
N ALA A 345 -7.75 24.30 -15.96
CA ALA A 345 -7.14 23.63 -14.82
C ALA A 345 -7.30 24.46 -13.54
N SER A 346 -7.71 23.85 -12.42
CA SER A 346 -7.58 24.53 -11.13
C SER A 346 -6.13 24.92 -10.86
N PRO A 347 -5.83 26.00 -10.12
CA PRO A 347 -4.45 26.38 -9.81
C PRO A 347 -3.64 25.25 -9.19
N SER A 348 -4.26 24.47 -8.29
CA SER A 348 -3.64 23.27 -7.69
C SER A 348 -3.46 22.09 -8.66
N GLY A 349 -4.27 22.02 -9.72
CA GLY A 349 -4.25 20.99 -10.76
C GLY A 349 -3.28 21.30 -11.90
N ALA A 350 -3.02 22.56 -12.22
CA ALA A 350 -2.20 22.99 -13.35
C ALA A 350 -0.83 22.30 -13.43
N PRO A 351 -0.07 22.09 -12.32
CA PRO A 351 1.19 21.36 -12.36
C PRO A 351 1.03 19.88 -12.80
N ALA A 352 -0.14 19.27 -12.60
CA ALA A 352 -0.40 17.91 -13.06
C ALA A 352 -0.63 17.86 -14.56
N TYR A 353 -1.35 18.81 -15.11
CA TYR A 353 -1.55 18.96 -16.55
C TYR A 353 -0.24 19.30 -17.27
N ALA A 354 0.59 20.19 -16.72
CA ALA A 354 1.90 20.49 -17.28
C ALA A 354 2.78 19.24 -17.43
N ARG A 355 2.77 18.33 -16.42
CA ARG A 355 3.46 17.02 -16.53
C ARG A 355 2.89 16.07 -17.57
N LEU A 356 1.69 16.35 -18.06
CA LEU A 356 1.01 15.56 -19.10
C LEU A 356 1.17 16.19 -20.51
N GLY A 357 1.94 17.29 -20.60
CA GLY A 357 2.26 17.95 -21.85
C GLY A 357 1.35 19.14 -22.21
N PHE A 358 0.50 19.58 -21.28
CA PHE A 358 -0.27 20.83 -21.47
C PHE A 358 0.59 22.05 -21.16
N THR A 359 0.41 23.11 -21.94
CA THR A 359 1.02 24.43 -21.75
C THR A 359 -0.05 25.44 -21.37
N ALA A 360 0.24 26.32 -20.43
CA ALA A 360 -0.66 27.43 -20.08
C ALA A 360 -0.73 28.38 -21.27
N THR A 361 -1.95 28.83 -21.62
CA THR A 361 -2.20 29.79 -22.69
C THR A 361 -2.41 31.18 -22.14
N ASP A 362 -2.75 31.28 -20.85
CA ASP A 362 -2.93 32.53 -20.12
C ASP A 362 -2.62 32.31 -18.62
N GLY A 363 -2.58 33.41 -17.86
CA GLY A 363 -2.45 33.41 -16.41
C GLY A 363 -3.68 32.87 -15.69
N GLU A 364 -3.65 32.96 -14.36
CA GLU A 364 -4.79 32.59 -13.53
C GLU A 364 -5.97 33.56 -13.83
N THR A 365 -7.10 32.98 -14.20
CA THR A 365 -8.32 33.70 -14.64
C THR A 365 -9.45 33.37 -13.66
N ARG A 366 -10.26 34.37 -13.33
CA ARG A 366 -11.48 34.21 -12.54
C ARG A 366 -12.70 34.49 -13.44
N ARG A 367 -13.64 33.55 -13.48
CA ARG A 367 -14.88 33.68 -14.25
C ARG A 367 -15.99 32.86 -13.57
N ASP A 368 -17.18 33.47 -13.44
CA ASP A 368 -18.37 32.82 -12.89
C ASP A 368 -18.13 32.15 -11.52
N GLY A 369 -17.36 32.84 -10.65
CA GLY A 369 -16.98 32.32 -9.33
C GLY A 369 -15.90 31.21 -9.31
N MET A 370 -15.40 30.82 -10.48
CA MET A 370 -14.38 29.79 -10.62
C MET A 370 -13.01 30.38 -10.91
N VAL A 371 -11.98 29.84 -10.33
CA VAL A 371 -10.57 30.21 -10.55
C VAL A 371 -9.86 29.11 -11.31
N PHE A 372 -9.26 29.43 -12.46
CA PHE A 372 -8.59 28.45 -13.30
C PHE A 372 -7.43 29.04 -14.10
N VAL A 373 -6.55 28.18 -14.57
CA VAL A 373 -5.50 28.46 -15.54
C VAL A 373 -5.90 27.80 -16.86
N PRO A 374 -6.12 28.57 -17.95
CA PRO A 374 -6.38 28.00 -19.25
C PRO A 374 -5.13 27.27 -19.75
N MET A 375 -5.27 26.01 -20.20
CA MET A 375 -4.17 25.21 -20.68
C MET A 375 -4.54 24.47 -21.95
N GLN A 376 -3.55 24.19 -22.79
CA GLN A 376 -3.68 23.59 -24.10
C GLN A 376 -2.66 22.46 -24.31
N TYR A 377 -3.10 21.38 -24.95
CA TYR A 377 -2.27 20.29 -25.44
C TYR A 377 -2.34 20.22 -26.96
N LYS A 378 -1.18 20.14 -27.66
CA LYS A 378 -1.09 19.96 -29.12
C LYS A 378 -0.43 18.62 -29.47
N LYS A 379 -1.04 17.81 -30.30
CA LYS A 379 -0.52 16.49 -30.71
C LYS A 379 0.81 16.55 -31.46
N SER A 380 1.09 17.62 -32.18
CA SER A 380 2.33 17.79 -32.98
C SER A 380 3.60 17.86 -32.15
N ASN A 381 3.51 18.24 -30.87
CA ASN A 381 4.68 18.40 -29.99
C ASN A 381 5.32 17.08 -29.48
N GLN A 382 4.74 15.91 -29.76
CA GLN A 382 5.32 14.63 -29.33
C GLN A 382 6.27 13.99 -30.36
N LYS A 383 6.17 14.31 -31.66
CA LYS A 383 7.05 13.73 -32.68
C LYS A 383 8.45 14.31 -32.70
N GLU A 384 8.66 15.54 -32.21
CA GLU A 384 9.98 16.17 -32.15
C GLU A 384 10.83 15.70 -30.97
N ASN A 385 10.24 15.19 -29.88
CA ASN A 385 10.98 14.73 -28.70
C ASN A 385 11.41 13.25 -28.74
N GLU A 386 10.93 12.45 -29.68
CA GLU A 386 11.37 11.04 -29.83
C GLU A 386 12.59 10.87 -30.77
N TYR A 387 12.95 11.90 -31.57
CA TYR A 387 14.11 11.87 -32.46
C TYR A 387 15.31 12.69 -31.95
N GLY A 388 15.26 13.17 -30.72
CA GLY A 388 16.29 14.03 -30.11
C GLY A 388 16.96 13.48 -28.86
N LYS A 389 17.02 12.15 -28.66
CA LYS A 389 17.91 11.54 -27.64
C LYS A 389 18.53 10.25 -28.13
#